data_2577e62238d8588fe80a3de1eb3d6026
#
_entry.id   2577e62238d8588fe80a3de1eb3d6026
#
_cell.length_a   1.000
_cell.length_b   1.000
_cell.length_c   1.000
_cell.angle_alpha   90.00
_cell.angle_beta   90.00
_cell.angle_gamma   90.00
#
_symmetry.space_group_name_H-M   'P 1'
#
loop_
_entity.id
_entity.type
_entity.pdbx_description
1 polymer ?
#
loop_
_entity_poly.entity_id
_entity_poly.type
_entity_poly.pdbx_seq_one_letter_code
_entity_poly.pdbx_strand_id
1 'polypeptide(L)'
;DWPDLTVLKHNGYKVEGLPWSLWFANMFIAVEKGLVDYFPRNVIEVSDDLERHADKSVKLEDNVLLRYPSYEYFFVSPKHPELVKRLYTGLLRMLDNGELTSYFNKHNNHRRAMELATQDTRTIFELANPGITQTFKNPLWSQNPAPMRAYLEARLKE
;
A
#
# COMPACT_ATOMS: atom_id res chain seq x y z
N ASP A 1 -3.50 14.83 3.63
CA ASP A 1 -3.79 14.50 2.24
C ASP A 1 -3.06 13.20 1.88
N TRP A 2 -3.82 12.17 1.49
CA TRP A 2 -3.26 10.89 1.08
C TRP A 2 -2.70 11.01 -0.33
N PRO A 3 -1.55 10.39 -0.63
CA PRO A 3 -0.98 10.36 -1.97
C PRO A 3 -1.96 9.85 -3.03
N ASP A 4 -2.85 8.94 -2.64
CA ASP A 4 -3.86 8.33 -3.50
C ASP A 4 -4.77 9.35 -4.18
N LEU A 5 -5.14 10.44 -3.49
CA LEU A 5 -5.95 11.52 -4.06
C LEU A 5 -5.27 12.13 -5.29
N THR A 6 -3.95 12.35 -5.21
CA THR A 6 -3.16 12.88 -6.32
C THR A 6 -3.07 11.88 -7.47
N VAL A 7 -2.87 10.59 -7.16
CA VAL A 7 -2.86 9.51 -8.16
C VAL A 7 -4.19 9.44 -8.89
N LEU A 8 -5.29 9.39 -8.19
CA LEU A 8 -6.62 9.27 -8.77
C LEU A 8 -6.97 10.48 -9.64
N LYS A 9 -6.73 11.70 -9.16
CA LYS A 9 -6.92 12.92 -9.97
C LYS A 9 -6.07 12.93 -11.23
N HIS A 10 -4.81 12.54 -11.14
CA HIS A 10 -3.90 12.46 -12.28
C HIS A 10 -4.42 11.49 -13.36
N ASN A 11 -5.06 10.42 -12.96
CA ASN A 11 -5.63 9.42 -13.88
C ASN A 11 -7.09 9.71 -14.28
N GLY A 12 -7.58 10.91 -14.02
CA GLY A 12 -8.90 11.39 -14.51
C GLY A 12 -10.10 10.96 -13.68
N TYR A 13 -9.90 10.40 -12.49
CA TYR A 13 -11.00 10.04 -11.61
C TYR A 13 -11.60 11.27 -10.94
N LYS A 14 -12.92 11.31 -10.85
CA LYS A 14 -13.65 12.32 -10.05
C LYS A 14 -13.54 11.92 -8.59
N VAL A 15 -12.71 12.62 -7.85
CA VAL A 15 -12.46 12.33 -6.45
C VAL A 15 -12.42 13.61 -5.61
N GLU A 16 -12.95 13.52 -4.41
CA GLU A 16 -12.90 14.55 -3.40
C GLU A 16 -12.08 14.08 -2.20
N GLY A 17 -11.30 14.97 -1.64
CA GLY A 17 -10.55 14.71 -0.41
C GLY A 17 -11.33 15.24 0.78
N LEU A 18 -11.54 14.41 1.79
CA LEU A 18 -12.10 14.86 3.05
C LEU A 18 -11.00 15.30 4.02
N PRO A 19 -11.26 16.29 4.89
CA PRO A 19 -10.33 16.67 5.94
C PRO A 19 -10.00 15.50 6.86
N TRP A 20 -8.73 15.39 7.27
CA TRP A 20 -8.24 14.31 8.13
C TRP A 20 -9.07 14.08 9.39
N SER A 21 -9.54 15.15 10.04
CA SER A 21 -10.33 15.08 11.26
C SER A 21 -11.70 14.39 11.09
N LEU A 22 -12.17 14.25 9.86
CA LEU A 22 -13.46 13.63 9.52
C LEU A 22 -13.33 12.23 8.91
N TRP A 23 -12.10 11.76 8.79
CA TRP A 23 -11.73 10.69 7.89
C TRP A 23 -12.31 9.32 8.24
N PHE A 24 -12.03 8.80 9.41
CA PHE A 24 -12.15 7.36 9.60
C PHE A 24 -13.60 6.84 9.71
N ALA A 25 -14.42 7.49 10.50
CA ALA A 25 -15.81 7.08 10.68
C ALA A 25 -16.72 7.56 9.53
N ASN A 26 -16.35 8.69 8.92
CA ASN A 26 -17.25 9.37 7.99
C ASN A 26 -17.21 8.84 6.56
N MET A 27 -16.12 8.17 6.14
CA MET A 27 -16.04 7.59 4.79
C MET A 27 -17.01 6.43 4.61
N PHE A 28 -17.09 5.52 5.58
CA PHE A 28 -18.07 4.44 5.56
C PHE A 28 -19.51 4.94 5.61
N ILE A 29 -19.76 5.96 6.43
CA ILE A 29 -21.07 6.62 6.50
C ILE A 29 -21.40 7.34 5.19
N ALA A 30 -20.42 7.95 4.54
CA ALA A 30 -20.64 8.65 3.27
C ALA A 30 -21.06 7.68 2.16
N VAL A 31 -20.41 6.50 2.06
CA VAL A 31 -20.82 5.46 1.11
C VAL A 31 -22.17 4.88 1.49
N GLU A 32 -22.39 4.52 2.76
CA GLU A 32 -23.66 3.97 3.24
C GLU A 32 -24.87 4.88 2.95
N LYS A 33 -24.66 6.19 3.07
CA LYS A 33 -25.69 7.21 2.78
C LYS A 33 -25.77 7.64 1.31
N GLY A 34 -24.93 7.09 0.44
CA GLY A 34 -24.88 7.44 -0.97
C GLY A 34 -24.40 8.88 -1.24
N LEU A 35 -23.64 9.48 -0.31
CA LEU A 35 -23.03 10.80 -0.52
C LEU A 35 -21.83 10.71 -1.47
N VAL A 36 -21.19 9.56 -1.50
CA VAL A 36 -20.19 9.16 -2.49
C VAL A 36 -20.47 7.72 -2.92
N ASP A 37 -20.12 7.38 -4.15
CA ASP A 37 -20.38 6.05 -4.72
C ASP A 37 -19.44 4.99 -4.16
N TYR A 38 -18.18 5.36 -3.90
CA TYR A 38 -17.14 4.48 -3.38
C TYR A 38 -16.00 5.29 -2.76
N PHE A 39 -15.15 4.61 -2.00
CA PHE A 39 -13.85 5.15 -1.62
C PHE A 39 -12.77 4.05 -1.72
N PRO A 40 -11.60 4.37 -2.28
CA PRO A 40 -10.49 3.44 -2.38
C PRO A 40 -9.87 3.15 -1.02
N ARG A 41 -9.50 1.88 -0.80
CA ARG A 41 -8.75 1.45 0.38
C ARG A 41 -7.57 0.57 -0.03
N ASN A 42 -6.51 0.64 0.76
CA ASN A 42 -5.38 -0.24 0.58
C ASN A 42 -5.79 -1.70 0.84
N VAL A 43 -5.38 -2.61 -0.04
CA VAL A 43 -5.68 -4.05 0.08
C VAL A 43 -5.19 -4.67 1.38
N ILE A 44 -4.17 -4.09 2.03
CA ILE A 44 -3.66 -4.56 3.33
C ILE A 44 -4.60 -4.20 4.48
N GLU A 45 -5.37 -3.11 4.35
CA GLU A 45 -6.19 -2.56 5.43
C GLU A 45 -7.67 -2.90 5.30
N VAL A 46 -8.14 -3.10 4.06
CA VAL A 46 -9.58 -3.20 3.75
C VAL A 46 -10.31 -4.29 4.52
N SER A 47 -9.67 -5.43 4.78
CA SER A 47 -10.30 -6.53 5.52
C SER A 47 -10.57 -6.15 6.98
N ASP A 48 -9.60 -5.53 7.65
CA ASP A 48 -9.76 -5.08 9.04
C ASP A 48 -10.78 -3.94 9.13
N ASP A 49 -10.81 -3.07 8.13
CA ASP A 49 -11.78 -1.97 8.10
C ASP A 49 -13.20 -2.49 7.94
N LEU A 50 -13.43 -3.48 7.09
CA LEU A 50 -14.74 -4.12 6.96
C LEU A 50 -15.19 -4.82 8.24
N GLU A 51 -14.27 -5.50 8.94
CA GLU A 51 -14.57 -6.11 10.24
C GLU A 51 -14.93 -5.07 11.29
N ARG A 52 -14.21 -3.94 11.34
CA ARG A 52 -14.51 -2.83 12.29
C ARG A 52 -15.82 -2.11 12.00
N HIS A 53 -16.26 -2.13 10.75
CA HIS A 53 -17.47 -1.46 10.28
C HIS A 53 -18.53 -2.45 9.79
N ALA A 54 -18.56 -3.66 10.39
CA ALA A 54 -19.52 -4.70 10.02
C ALA A 54 -20.99 -4.31 10.27
N ASP A 55 -21.22 -3.25 11.05
CA ASP A 55 -22.53 -2.63 11.28
C ASP A 55 -23.00 -1.76 10.10
N LYS A 56 -22.14 -1.49 9.10
CA LYS A 56 -22.45 -0.67 7.94
C LYS A 56 -22.83 -1.52 6.73
N SER A 57 -23.72 -0.96 5.90
CA SER A 57 -24.16 -1.61 4.63
C SER A 57 -23.16 -1.39 3.49
N VAL A 58 -21.86 -1.46 3.78
CA VAL A 58 -20.78 -1.26 2.81
C VAL A 58 -20.16 -2.60 2.47
N LYS A 59 -19.84 -2.82 1.19
CA LYS A 59 -19.22 -4.04 0.68
C LYS A 59 -17.93 -3.72 -0.06
N LEU A 60 -17.01 -4.67 -0.04
CA LEU A 60 -15.87 -4.65 -0.93
C LEU A 60 -16.35 -4.92 -2.36
N GLU A 61 -15.88 -4.10 -3.29
CA GLU A 61 -16.13 -4.32 -4.71
C GLU A 61 -15.32 -5.54 -5.20
N ASP A 62 -15.95 -6.41 -6.01
CA ASP A 62 -15.39 -7.73 -6.35
C ASP A 62 -14.70 -7.79 -7.72
N ASN A 63 -14.90 -6.79 -8.59
CA ASN A 63 -14.52 -6.87 -10.00
C ASN A 63 -13.37 -5.92 -10.37
N VAL A 64 -13.05 -4.94 -9.53
CA VAL A 64 -12.08 -3.88 -9.86
C VAL A 64 -10.93 -3.89 -8.86
N LEU A 65 -9.72 -3.70 -9.39
CA LEU A 65 -8.53 -3.41 -8.61
C LEU A 65 -7.76 -2.25 -9.25
N LEU A 66 -7.46 -1.23 -8.47
CA LEU A 66 -6.57 -0.14 -8.88
C LEU A 66 -5.15 -0.51 -8.48
N ARG A 67 -4.21 -0.47 -9.43
CA ARG A 67 -2.80 -0.78 -9.18
C ARG A 67 -1.91 0.37 -9.63
N TYR A 68 -1.05 0.83 -8.76
CA TYR A 68 -0.07 1.88 -9.04
C TYR A 68 1.15 1.74 -8.15
N PRO A 69 2.32 2.22 -8.58
CA PRO A 69 3.52 2.24 -7.76
C PRO A 69 3.27 3.05 -6.49
N SER A 70 3.51 2.44 -5.34
CA SER A 70 3.47 3.09 -4.03
C SER A 70 4.50 2.44 -3.13
N TYR A 71 5.24 3.26 -2.38
CA TYR A 71 6.30 2.77 -1.49
C TYR A 71 6.13 3.37 -0.11
N GLU A 72 6.35 2.55 0.88
CA GLU A 72 6.43 2.97 2.27
C GLU A 72 7.90 3.12 2.68
N TYR A 73 8.20 4.18 3.43
CA TYR A 73 9.56 4.52 3.80
C TYR A 73 9.68 4.67 5.31
N PHE A 74 10.84 4.29 5.84
CA PHE A 74 11.24 4.68 7.17
C PHE A 74 11.80 6.11 7.15
N PHE A 75 11.25 6.98 7.97
CA PHE A 75 11.79 8.31 8.18
C PHE A 75 12.66 8.31 9.43
N VAL A 76 13.92 8.68 9.28
CA VAL A 76 14.90 8.72 10.37
C VAL A 76 15.31 10.17 10.60
N SER A 77 15.36 10.59 11.87
CA SER A 77 15.85 11.92 12.23
C SER A 77 17.30 12.11 11.76
N PRO A 78 17.64 13.27 11.17
CA PRO A 78 19.01 13.56 10.78
C PRO A 78 19.99 13.61 11.96
N LYS A 79 19.47 13.64 13.19
CA LYS A 79 20.30 13.54 14.42
C LYS A 79 20.78 12.11 14.71
N HIS A 80 20.25 11.11 13.99
CA HIS A 80 20.53 9.70 14.20
C HIS A 80 20.91 8.98 12.89
N PRO A 81 21.96 9.41 12.20
CA PRO A 81 22.36 8.82 10.92
C PRO A 81 22.73 7.32 11.04
N GLU A 82 23.22 6.91 12.22
CA GLU A 82 23.54 5.52 12.53
C GLU A 82 22.32 4.58 12.42
N LEU A 83 21.11 5.09 12.67
CA LEU A 83 19.88 4.29 12.53
C LEU A 83 19.59 3.97 11.07
N VAL A 84 19.91 4.85 10.14
CA VAL A 84 19.74 4.59 8.69
C VAL A 84 20.54 3.36 8.30
N LYS A 85 21.82 3.32 8.66
CA LYS A 85 22.69 2.19 8.37
C LYS A 85 22.20 0.91 9.03
N ARG A 86 21.76 0.99 10.28
CA ARG A 86 21.21 -0.17 11.01
C ARG A 86 19.96 -0.72 10.33
N LEU A 87 19.03 0.14 9.88
CA LEU A 87 17.82 -0.25 9.16
C LEU A 87 18.16 -0.96 7.85
N TYR A 88 19.00 -0.37 7.01
CA TYR A 88 19.41 -1.00 5.75
C TYR A 88 20.08 -2.36 5.97
N THR A 89 21.01 -2.41 6.92
CA THR A 89 21.70 -3.69 7.26
C THR A 89 20.72 -4.73 7.78
N GLY A 90 19.79 -4.32 8.64
CA GLY A 90 18.76 -5.21 9.18
C GLY A 90 17.82 -5.74 8.11
N LEU A 91 17.31 -4.87 7.22
CA LEU A 91 16.43 -5.27 6.11
C LEU A 91 17.13 -6.20 5.13
N LEU A 92 18.39 -5.89 4.78
CA LEU A 92 19.18 -6.75 3.90
C LEU A 92 19.39 -8.14 4.52
N ARG A 93 19.75 -8.20 5.81
CA ARG A 93 19.90 -9.46 6.54
C ARG A 93 18.60 -10.27 6.59
N MET A 94 17.47 -9.62 6.88
CA MET A 94 16.16 -10.28 6.89
C MET A 94 15.74 -10.77 5.49
N LEU A 95 16.15 -10.06 4.45
CA LEU A 95 15.91 -10.47 3.07
C LEU A 95 16.75 -11.71 2.72
N ASP A 96 18.05 -11.73 3.10
CA ASP A 96 18.99 -12.81 2.81
C ASP A 96 18.66 -14.12 3.51
N ASN A 97 18.20 -14.04 4.76
CA ASN A 97 17.83 -15.22 5.55
C ASN A 97 16.36 -15.64 5.41
N GLY A 98 15.57 -14.93 4.59
CA GLY A 98 14.16 -15.22 4.34
C GLY A 98 13.19 -14.77 5.45
N GLU A 99 13.67 -14.15 6.53
CA GLU A 99 12.84 -13.68 7.64
C GLU A 99 11.81 -12.63 7.16
N LEU A 100 12.21 -11.72 6.27
CA LEU A 100 11.33 -10.69 5.74
C LEU A 100 10.14 -11.31 4.98
N THR A 101 10.42 -12.24 4.08
CA THR A 101 9.38 -12.98 3.34
C THR A 101 8.49 -13.78 4.28
N SER A 102 9.10 -14.47 5.27
CA SER A 102 8.35 -15.23 6.27
C SER A 102 7.43 -14.34 7.12
N TYR A 103 7.91 -13.15 7.51
CA TYR A 103 7.11 -12.18 8.26
C TYR A 103 5.84 -11.77 7.50
N PHE A 104 6.00 -11.34 6.26
CA PHE A 104 4.86 -10.92 5.44
C PHE A 104 3.89 -12.08 5.14
N ASN A 105 4.40 -13.27 4.83
CA ASN A 105 3.55 -14.42 4.55
C ASN A 105 2.77 -14.93 5.76
N LYS A 106 3.26 -14.70 6.98
CA LYS A 106 2.57 -15.04 8.22
C LYS A 106 1.56 -14.00 8.67
N HIS A 107 1.69 -12.75 8.23
CA HIS A 107 0.79 -11.68 8.62
C HIS A 107 -0.54 -11.81 7.87
N ASN A 108 -1.64 -11.93 8.62
CA ASN A 108 -2.96 -12.20 8.05
C ASN A 108 -3.39 -11.17 6.99
N ASN A 109 -3.21 -9.89 7.29
CA ASN A 109 -3.63 -8.82 6.37
C ASN A 109 -2.82 -8.86 5.07
N HIS A 110 -1.52 -9.15 5.15
CA HIS A 110 -0.69 -9.28 3.96
C HIS A 110 -1.11 -10.49 3.11
N ARG A 111 -1.42 -11.63 3.74
CA ARG A 111 -1.93 -12.81 3.04
C ARG A 111 -3.26 -12.51 2.34
N ARG A 112 -4.22 -11.90 3.05
CA ARG A 112 -5.51 -11.46 2.47
C ARG A 112 -5.31 -10.45 1.33
N ALA A 113 -4.37 -9.51 1.49
CA ALA A 113 -4.02 -8.57 0.44
C ALA A 113 -3.47 -9.25 -0.81
N MET A 114 -2.60 -10.24 -0.65
CA MET A 114 -2.07 -11.02 -1.77
C MET A 114 -3.17 -11.83 -2.47
N GLU A 115 -4.09 -12.44 -1.71
CA GLU A 115 -5.25 -13.12 -2.26
C GLU A 115 -6.10 -12.17 -3.12
N LEU A 116 -6.41 -10.96 -2.61
CA LEU A 116 -7.16 -9.94 -3.37
C LEU A 116 -6.40 -9.45 -4.62
N ALA A 117 -5.09 -9.26 -4.50
CA ALA A 117 -4.27 -8.72 -5.60
C ALA A 117 -4.00 -9.72 -6.72
N THR A 118 -4.19 -11.03 -6.46
CA THR A 118 -3.92 -12.13 -7.42
C THR A 118 -5.18 -12.84 -7.91
N GLN A 119 -6.37 -12.36 -7.55
CA GLN A 119 -7.63 -12.92 -8.05
C GLN A 119 -7.79 -12.65 -9.55
N ASP A 120 -7.92 -13.71 -10.35
CA ASP A 120 -8.11 -13.63 -11.81
C ASP A 120 -9.45 -13.00 -12.22
N THR A 121 -10.39 -12.89 -11.28
CA THR A 121 -11.73 -12.34 -11.54
C THR A 121 -11.75 -10.81 -11.59
N ARG A 122 -10.69 -10.14 -11.13
CA ARG A 122 -10.64 -8.68 -11.05
C ARG A 122 -10.05 -8.07 -12.30
N THR A 123 -10.70 -7.03 -12.81
CA THR A 123 -10.11 -6.15 -13.82
C THR A 123 -9.14 -5.19 -13.14
N ILE A 124 -7.87 -5.24 -13.54
CA ILE A 124 -6.83 -4.39 -12.98
C ILE A 124 -6.70 -3.12 -13.83
N PHE A 125 -6.89 -1.98 -13.20
CA PHE A 125 -6.61 -0.67 -13.80
C PHE A 125 -5.24 -0.18 -13.32
N GLU A 126 -4.29 -0.14 -14.24
CA GLU A 126 -2.95 0.39 -13.99
C GLU A 126 -2.99 1.92 -14.00
N LEU A 127 -2.57 2.54 -12.91
CA LEU A 127 -2.56 3.98 -12.77
C LEU A 127 -1.13 4.51 -12.69
N ALA A 128 -0.90 5.67 -13.31
CA ALA A 128 0.35 6.39 -13.15
C ALA A 128 0.38 7.11 -11.80
N ASN A 129 1.52 7.03 -11.10
CA ASN A 129 1.74 7.82 -9.90
C ASN A 129 2.74 8.96 -10.19
N PRO A 130 2.29 10.21 -10.30
CA PRO A 130 3.16 11.34 -10.63
C PRO A 130 4.15 11.70 -9.51
N GLY A 131 3.91 11.23 -8.29
CA GLY A 131 4.79 11.45 -7.14
C GLY A 131 5.99 10.51 -7.06
N ILE A 132 6.06 9.49 -7.93
CA ILE A 132 7.13 8.50 -7.92
C ILE A 132 7.97 8.60 -9.18
N THR A 133 9.23 8.97 -9.01
CA THR A 133 10.21 9.11 -10.12
C THR A 133 11.00 7.83 -10.37
N GLN A 134 11.04 6.91 -9.42
CA GLN A 134 11.74 5.63 -9.53
C GLN A 134 10.76 4.49 -9.26
N THR A 135 10.66 3.55 -10.18
CA THR A 135 9.85 2.35 -10.01
C THR A 135 10.71 1.11 -10.02
N PHE A 136 10.46 0.19 -9.09
CA PHE A 136 10.98 -1.16 -9.22
C PHE A 136 10.20 -1.89 -10.31
N LYS A 137 10.90 -2.53 -11.24
CA LYS A 137 10.26 -3.26 -12.36
C LYS A 137 9.38 -4.42 -11.91
N ASN A 138 9.56 -4.88 -10.69
CA ASN A 138 8.73 -5.94 -10.10
C ASN A 138 8.05 -5.42 -8.83
N PRO A 139 6.73 -5.19 -8.86
CA PRO A 139 5.98 -4.74 -7.71
C PRO A 139 5.86 -5.78 -6.59
N LEU A 140 6.06 -7.07 -6.90
CA LEU A 140 5.98 -8.17 -5.95
C LEU A 140 7.39 -8.60 -5.54
N TRP A 141 8.07 -7.77 -4.77
CA TRP A 141 9.42 -8.05 -4.26
C TRP A 141 9.52 -9.40 -3.50
N SER A 142 8.44 -9.86 -2.88
CA SER A 142 8.37 -11.16 -2.20
C SER A 142 8.54 -12.36 -3.16
N GLN A 143 8.22 -12.16 -4.45
CA GLN A 143 8.43 -13.18 -5.50
C GLN A 143 9.78 -13.03 -6.19
N ASN A 144 10.29 -11.79 -6.27
CA ASN A 144 11.61 -11.50 -6.81
C ASN A 144 12.30 -10.41 -5.98
N PRO A 145 13.08 -10.77 -4.96
CA PRO A 145 13.72 -9.83 -4.05
C PRO A 145 14.96 -9.12 -4.63
N ALA A 146 15.47 -9.56 -5.80
CA ALA A 146 16.73 -9.05 -6.35
C ALA A 146 16.77 -7.53 -6.53
N PRO A 147 15.72 -6.83 -7.04
CA PRO A 147 15.74 -5.37 -7.14
C PRO A 147 15.80 -4.66 -5.79
N MET A 148 15.10 -5.19 -4.78
CA MET A 148 15.14 -4.66 -3.41
C MET A 148 16.54 -4.85 -2.81
N ARG A 149 17.12 -6.01 -2.98
CA ARG A 149 18.49 -6.30 -2.53
C ARG A 149 19.49 -5.32 -3.12
N ALA A 150 19.47 -5.14 -4.44
CA ALA A 150 20.36 -4.21 -5.14
C ALA A 150 20.21 -2.77 -4.63
N TYR A 151 18.98 -2.33 -4.37
CA TYR A 151 18.72 -1.02 -3.79
C TYR A 151 19.31 -0.86 -2.38
N LEU A 152 19.11 -1.84 -1.49
CA LEU A 152 19.64 -1.80 -0.12
C LEU A 152 21.18 -1.83 -0.10
N GLU A 153 21.80 -2.64 -0.95
CA GLU A 153 23.26 -2.72 -1.08
C GLU A 153 23.87 -1.40 -1.59
N ALA A 154 23.19 -0.73 -2.52
CA ALA A 154 23.66 0.57 -3.02
C ALA A 154 23.64 1.62 -1.92
N ARG A 155 22.57 1.66 -1.10
CA ARG A 155 22.43 2.60 0.01
C ARG A 155 23.41 2.37 1.17
N LEU A 156 23.91 1.18 1.35
CA LEU A 156 24.94 0.89 2.37
C LEU A 156 26.31 1.43 2.00
N LYS A 157 26.54 1.78 0.72
CA LYS A 157 27.80 2.31 0.21
C LYS A 157 27.87 3.85 0.25
N GLU A 158 26.74 4.52 0.43
CA GLU A 158 26.63 5.96 0.64
C GLU A 158 26.94 6.33 2.11
#